data_1621681251781c3d312bd13f2b46a1ff
#
_entry.id   1621681251781c3d312bd13f2b46a1ff
#
_cell.length_a   1.000
_cell.length_b   1.000
_cell.length_c   1.000
_cell.angle_alpha   90.00
_cell.angle_beta   90.00
_cell.angle_gamma   90.00
#
_symmetry.space_group_name_H-M   'P 1'
#
loop_
_entity.id
_entity.type
_entity.pdbx_description
1 polymer ?
#
loop_
_entity_poly.entity_id
_entity_poly.type
_entity_poly.pdbx_seq_one_letter_code
_entity_poly.pdbx_strand_id
1 'polypeptide(L)'
;SDVYKRQDNIDFEKFLDGMLPEIEHFNLENWYYHGFKVINGANWKIAFDGYLEGYHFNTAHKDTIATMTMNDIMDFTSFGPHLRIAFASTNIEEIHDLPKDEWWKKEGCGVDFVRTLFPNIAISLGLGIGQIAQILPGKDPYTNSTVLHYLAPKKPINKEEVDELDYNMNFLRDVVNDEDYLLGIEIQKGLNSNSNDSVLFGRNERGNQFFHKYVDYYID
;
A
#
# COMPACT_ATOMS: atom_id res chain seq x y z
N SER A 1 -19.36 -11.82 22.80
CA SER A 1 -20.54 -11.79 21.92
C SER A 1 -21.07 -10.40 21.58
N ASP A 2 -20.43 -9.31 22.03
CA ASP A 2 -20.91 -7.93 21.81
C ASP A 2 -20.21 -7.18 20.65
N VAL A 3 -19.30 -7.81 19.95
CA VAL A 3 -18.55 -7.22 18.85
C VAL A 3 -19.44 -6.88 17.63
N TYR A 4 -20.61 -7.49 17.50
CA TYR A 4 -21.54 -7.27 16.38
C TYR A 4 -22.60 -6.19 16.59
N LYS A 5 -22.61 -5.48 17.73
CA LYS A 5 -23.69 -4.53 18.05
C LYS A 5 -23.41 -3.06 17.77
N ARG A 6 -22.24 -2.68 17.31
CA ARG A 6 -21.99 -1.32 16.81
C ARG A 6 -22.28 -1.26 15.29
N GLN A 7 -23.56 -1.34 14.94
CA GLN A 7 -24.05 -1.02 13.60
C GLN A 7 -24.60 0.42 13.57
N ASP A 8 -23.82 1.36 14.06
CA ASP A 8 -24.06 2.76 13.71
C ASP A 8 -23.69 2.92 12.25
N ASN A 9 -24.52 3.64 11.49
CA ASN A 9 -24.21 3.96 10.09
C ASN A 9 -22.85 4.67 10.05
N ILE A 10 -21.87 4.06 9.38
CA ILE A 10 -20.57 4.70 9.15
C ILE A 10 -20.79 5.80 8.13
N ASP A 11 -20.52 7.03 8.54
CA ASP A 11 -20.42 8.17 7.64
C ASP A 11 -19.07 8.08 6.90
N PHE A 12 -19.11 7.58 5.67
CA PHE A 12 -17.90 7.35 4.86
C PHE A 12 -17.17 8.65 4.52
N GLU A 13 -17.88 9.73 4.25
CA GLU A 13 -17.25 11.02 3.95
C GLU A 13 -16.45 11.51 5.16
N LYS A 14 -17.06 11.44 6.34
CA LYS A 14 -16.40 11.79 7.59
C LYS A 14 -15.25 10.83 7.91
N PHE A 15 -15.41 9.53 7.64
CA PHE A 15 -14.36 8.54 7.89
C PHE A 15 -13.15 8.78 7.00
N LEU A 16 -13.35 9.11 5.73
CA LEU A 16 -12.26 9.34 4.77
C LEU A 16 -11.54 10.68 4.98
N ASP A 17 -12.11 11.60 5.78
CA ASP A 17 -11.50 12.84 6.28
C ASP A 17 -10.72 13.64 5.21
N GLY A 18 -11.32 13.81 4.03
CA GLY A 18 -10.74 14.58 2.92
C GLY A 18 -9.93 13.75 1.91
N MET A 19 -9.77 12.44 2.10
CA MET A 19 -9.15 11.56 1.09
C MET A 19 -10.13 11.20 -0.05
N LEU A 20 -11.43 11.35 0.17
CA LEU A 20 -12.46 10.97 -0.81
C LEU A 20 -12.21 11.56 -2.22
N PRO A 21 -11.86 12.85 -2.40
CA PRO A 21 -11.61 13.42 -3.73
C PRO A 21 -10.48 12.71 -4.50
N GLU A 22 -9.48 12.17 -3.81
CA GLU A 22 -8.38 11.43 -4.45
C GLU A 22 -8.84 10.07 -4.96
N ILE A 23 -9.71 9.40 -4.20
CA ILE A 23 -10.25 8.09 -4.60
C ILE A 23 -11.25 8.27 -5.75
N GLU A 24 -12.12 9.28 -5.67
CA GLU A 24 -13.10 9.59 -6.71
C GLU A 24 -12.44 9.99 -8.03
N HIS A 25 -11.29 10.68 -7.99
CA HIS A 25 -10.58 11.11 -9.18
C HIS A 25 -10.26 9.95 -10.13
N PHE A 26 -9.90 8.80 -9.60
CA PHE A 26 -9.54 7.64 -10.40
C PHE A 26 -10.75 6.85 -10.92
N ASN A 27 -11.95 7.13 -10.39
CA ASN A 27 -13.20 6.54 -10.87
C ASN A 27 -13.14 4.99 -10.91
N LEU A 28 -12.59 4.41 -9.85
CA LEU A 28 -12.25 2.98 -9.77
C LEU A 28 -13.47 2.07 -9.95
N GLU A 29 -14.68 2.55 -9.69
CA GLU A 29 -15.92 1.81 -9.91
C GLU A 29 -16.15 1.46 -11.39
N ASN A 30 -15.51 2.18 -12.31
CA ASN A 30 -15.58 1.91 -13.76
C ASN A 30 -14.41 1.06 -14.26
N TRP A 31 -13.46 0.72 -13.39
CA TRP A 31 -12.34 -0.13 -13.79
C TRP A 31 -12.78 -1.59 -13.92
N TYR A 32 -12.15 -2.29 -14.84
CA TYR A 32 -12.34 -3.72 -15.02
C TYR A 32 -11.66 -4.50 -13.90
N TYR A 33 -12.43 -5.28 -13.16
CA TYR A 33 -11.88 -6.20 -12.16
C TYR A 33 -11.26 -7.40 -12.85
N HIS A 34 -9.92 -7.52 -12.81
CA HIS A 34 -9.19 -8.58 -13.50
C HIS A 34 -9.09 -9.85 -12.65
N GLY A 35 -8.98 -9.73 -11.34
CA GLY A 35 -8.93 -10.88 -10.44
C GLY A 35 -8.26 -10.57 -9.10
N PHE A 36 -7.88 -11.64 -8.40
CA PHE A 36 -7.18 -11.50 -7.12
C PHE A 36 -6.16 -12.62 -6.91
N LYS A 37 -5.21 -12.37 -6.00
CA LYS A 37 -4.28 -13.36 -5.44
C LYS A 37 -4.34 -13.29 -3.92
N VAL A 38 -4.05 -14.41 -3.27
CA VAL A 38 -3.94 -14.46 -1.81
C VAL A 38 -2.51 -14.84 -1.46
N ILE A 39 -1.91 -14.05 -0.59
CA ILE A 39 -0.57 -14.31 -0.04
C ILE A 39 -0.65 -14.30 1.50
N ASN A 40 0.29 -14.97 2.15
CA ASN A 40 0.34 -15.06 3.60
C ASN A 40 1.69 -14.54 4.10
N GLY A 41 1.68 -13.84 5.21
CA GLY A 41 2.87 -13.20 5.75
C GLY A 41 2.91 -13.18 7.28
N ALA A 42 3.77 -12.33 7.80
CA ALA A 42 3.96 -12.04 9.22
C ALA A 42 2.72 -11.36 9.86
N ASN A 43 2.86 -10.82 11.07
CA ASN A 43 1.83 -9.97 11.68
C ASN A 43 1.33 -8.92 10.68
N TRP A 44 0.02 -8.68 10.66
CA TRP A 44 -0.62 -7.76 9.71
C TRP A 44 -0.08 -6.32 9.78
N LYS A 45 0.39 -5.86 10.94
CA LYS A 45 1.00 -4.53 11.08
C LYS A 45 2.39 -4.48 10.42
N ILE A 46 3.19 -5.52 10.57
CA ILE A 46 4.49 -5.63 9.88
C ILE A 46 4.28 -5.60 8.36
N ALA A 47 3.29 -6.35 7.86
CA ALA A 47 2.97 -6.34 6.44
C ALA A 47 2.49 -4.95 5.96
N PHE A 48 1.73 -4.24 6.81
CA PHE A 48 1.24 -2.90 6.48
C PHE A 48 2.34 -1.85 6.53
N ASP A 49 3.31 -2.00 7.45
CA ASP A 49 4.44 -1.10 7.60
C ASP A 49 5.26 -0.97 6.30
N GLY A 50 5.41 -2.05 5.54
CA GLY A 50 6.09 -2.05 4.25
C GLY A 50 5.45 -1.14 3.19
N TYR A 51 4.15 -0.84 3.28
CA TYR A 51 3.47 0.10 2.38
C TYR A 51 3.68 1.57 2.76
N LEU A 52 4.26 1.86 3.93
CA LEU A 52 4.31 3.18 4.53
C LEU A 52 5.68 3.84 4.46
N GLU A 53 6.69 3.14 3.93
CA GLU A 53 8.06 3.62 3.82
C GLU A 53 8.73 3.06 2.55
N GLY A 54 9.91 3.56 2.18
CA GLY A 54 10.65 3.11 1.00
C GLY A 54 12.13 2.83 1.30
N TYR A 55 12.55 2.76 2.56
CA TYR A 55 13.94 2.46 2.91
C TYR A 55 14.37 1.05 2.52
N HIS A 56 13.42 0.11 2.50
CA HIS A 56 13.70 -1.27 2.09
C HIS A 56 13.90 -1.43 0.57
N PHE A 57 13.52 -0.44 -0.25
CA PHE A 57 13.57 -0.54 -1.71
C PHE A 57 14.95 -0.92 -2.23
N ASN A 58 16.01 -0.28 -1.74
CA ASN A 58 17.39 -0.57 -2.16
C ASN A 58 17.88 -1.98 -1.78
N THR A 59 17.25 -2.60 -0.80
CA THR A 59 17.68 -3.90 -0.27
C THR A 59 16.77 -5.04 -0.70
N ALA A 60 15.47 -4.86 -0.55
CA ALA A 60 14.49 -5.87 -0.92
C ALA A 60 14.13 -5.82 -2.42
N HIS A 61 13.97 -4.62 -2.98
CA HIS A 61 13.48 -4.40 -4.35
C HIS A 61 14.57 -3.97 -5.33
N LYS A 62 15.84 -4.29 -5.08
CA LYS A 62 17.00 -3.78 -5.84
C LYS A 62 16.92 -4.01 -7.34
N ASP A 63 16.31 -5.13 -7.76
CA ASP A 63 16.20 -5.54 -9.16
C ASP A 63 14.79 -5.31 -9.74
N THR A 64 13.88 -4.74 -8.94
CA THR A 64 12.47 -4.49 -9.27
C THR A 64 12.11 -3.02 -9.09
N ILE A 65 11.45 -2.64 -8.00
CA ILE A 65 10.95 -1.28 -7.74
C ILE A 65 12.08 -0.24 -7.68
N ALA A 66 13.23 -0.57 -7.06
CA ALA A 66 14.37 0.36 -6.94
C ALA A 66 14.97 0.78 -8.28
N THR A 67 14.69 0.05 -9.36
CA THR A 67 15.12 0.44 -10.72
C THR A 67 14.31 1.60 -11.29
N MET A 68 13.10 1.83 -10.77
CA MET A 68 12.14 2.83 -11.24
C MET A 68 11.94 3.97 -10.24
N THR A 69 12.30 3.77 -8.97
CA THR A 69 12.02 4.70 -7.87
C THR A 69 13.31 5.27 -7.29
N MET A 70 13.32 6.55 -7.00
CA MET A 70 14.43 7.20 -6.28
C MET A 70 14.32 6.84 -4.79
N ASN A 71 15.36 6.17 -4.30
CA ASN A 71 15.36 5.70 -2.93
C ASN A 71 15.43 6.84 -1.93
N ASP A 72 14.81 6.66 -0.77
CA ASP A 72 14.79 7.59 0.36
C ASP A 72 14.15 8.96 0.08
N ILE A 73 13.51 9.14 -1.09
CA ILE A 73 12.79 10.37 -1.43
C ILE A 73 11.29 10.08 -1.39
N MET A 74 10.69 10.49 -0.29
CA MET A 74 9.27 10.29 -0.02
C MET A 74 8.63 11.58 0.47
N ASP A 75 7.36 11.79 0.12
CA ASP A 75 6.49 12.78 0.75
C ASP A 75 5.28 12.08 1.40
N PHE A 76 4.74 12.71 2.42
CA PHE A 76 3.72 12.14 3.26
C PHE A 76 2.59 13.14 3.47
N THR A 77 1.35 12.70 3.23
CA THR A 77 0.14 13.47 3.52
C THR A 77 -0.83 12.61 4.31
N SER A 78 -1.42 13.17 5.38
CA SER A 78 -2.42 12.49 6.20
C SER A 78 -3.82 13.07 6.00
N PHE A 79 -4.82 12.22 6.03
CA PHE A 79 -6.24 12.50 5.99
C PHE A 79 -6.89 11.76 7.16
N GLY A 80 -6.92 12.39 8.35
CA GLY A 80 -7.23 11.66 9.57
C GLY A 80 -6.31 10.43 9.71
N PRO A 81 -6.84 9.20 9.85
CA PRO A 81 -6.03 7.99 9.96
C PRO A 81 -5.51 7.45 8.62
N HIS A 82 -5.91 8.03 7.51
CA HIS A 82 -5.54 7.60 6.15
C HIS A 82 -4.31 8.34 5.67
N LEU A 83 -3.55 7.71 4.78
CA LEU A 83 -2.28 8.24 4.32
C LEU A 83 -2.16 8.19 2.80
N ARG A 84 -1.46 9.17 2.25
CA ARG A 84 -0.88 9.12 0.93
C ARG A 84 0.62 9.26 1.07
N ILE A 85 1.35 8.24 0.63
CA ILE A 85 2.80 8.24 0.54
C ILE A 85 3.15 8.44 -0.91
N ALA A 86 3.98 9.44 -1.20
CA ALA A 86 4.50 9.71 -2.53
C ALA A 86 5.95 9.25 -2.61
N PHE A 87 6.28 8.49 -3.63
CA PHE A 87 7.63 8.01 -3.93
C PHE A 87 8.10 8.67 -5.22
N ALA A 88 9.25 9.32 -5.19
CA ALA A 88 9.82 9.92 -6.38
C ALA A 88 10.31 8.86 -7.36
N SER A 89 9.84 8.90 -8.58
CA SER A 89 10.28 8.01 -9.66
C SER A 89 11.53 8.57 -10.34
N THR A 90 12.27 7.73 -11.06
CA THR A 90 13.48 8.14 -11.79
C THR A 90 13.21 9.16 -12.90
N ASN A 91 11.95 9.28 -13.35
CA ASN A 91 11.49 10.27 -14.32
C ASN A 91 10.81 11.49 -13.66
N ILE A 92 11.19 11.86 -12.44
CA ILE A 92 10.58 12.95 -11.66
C ILE A 92 10.53 14.30 -12.40
N GLU A 93 11.39 14.52 -13.39
CA GLU A 93 11.39 15.72 -14.20
C GLU A 93 10.08 15.94 -14.98
N GLU A 94 9.30 14.88 -15.21
CA GLU A 94 8.01 14.96 -15.92
C GLU A 94 6.96 15.80 -15.16
N ILE A 95 7.14 15.97 -13.84
CA ILE A 95 6.23 16.79 -13.01
C ILE A 95 6.81 18.15 -12.64
N HIS A 96 8.00 18.51 -13.16
CA HIS A 96 8.70 19.74 -12.78
C HIS A 96 7.83 20.99 -12.91
N ASP A 97 7.01 21.08 -13.94
CA ASP A 97 6.18 22.24 -14.24
C ASP A 97 4.77 22.14 -13.63
N LEU A 98 4.47 21.06 -12.88
CA LEU A 98 3.18 20.87 -12.24
C LEU A 98 3.18 21.40 -10.80
N PRO A 99 2.13 22.10 -10.36
CA PRO A 99 1.94 22.43 -8.96
C PRO A 99 1.91 21.16 -8.09
N LYS A 100 2.51 21.23 -6.89
CA LYS A 100 2.61 20.07 -5.99
C LYS A 100 1.25 19.46 -5.64
N ASP A 101 0.22 20.27 -5.51
CA ASP A 101 -1.16 19.86 -5.22
C ASP A 101 -1.85 19.18 -6.41
N GLU A 102 -1.23 19.17 -7.59
CA GLU A 102 -1.70 18.44 -8.77
C GLU A 102 -0.98 17.09 -8.99
N TRP A 103 0.14 16.84 -8.30
CA TRP A 103 0.94 15.63 -8.51
C TRP A 103 0.14 14.34 -8.31
N TRP A 104 -0.69 14.30 -7.28
CA TRP A 104 -1.48 13.12 -6.94
C TRP A 104 -2.49 12.69 -8.03
N LYS A 105 -2.74 13.56 -9.01
CA LYS A 105 -3.56 13.28 -10.18
C LYS A 105 -2.79 12.63 -11.34
N LYS A 106 -1.45 12.57 -11.24
CA LYS A 106 -0.54 12.15 -12.30
C LYS A 106 0.20 10.86 -11.92
N GLU A 107 -0.55 9.83 -11.59
CA GLU A 107 0.00 8.51 -11.28
C GLU A 107 0.93 8.02 -12.41
N GLY A 108 2.12 7.50 -12.04
CA GLY A 108 3.10 7.00 -13.00
C GLY A 108 3.92 8.05 -13.77
N CYS A 109 3.72 9.34 -13.47
CA CYS A 109 4.46 10.45 -14.09
C CYS A 109 5.36 11.13 -13.06
N GLY A 110 6.59 10.64 -12.86
CA GLY A 110 7.57 11.24 -11.95
C GLY A 110 7.32 10.99 -10.47
N VAL A 111 6.13 10.59 -10.08
CA VAL A 111 5.73 10.24 -8.71
C VAL A 111 4.76 9.08 -8.75
N ASP A 112 5.01 8.09 -7.91
CA ASP A 112 4.09 7.00 -7.63
C ASP A 112 3.51 7.14 -6.23
N PHE A 113 2.29 6.67 -6.04
CA PHE A 113 1.60 6.83 -4.78
C PHE A 113 1.11 5.51 -4.22
N VAL A 114 1.32 5.33 -2.92
CA VAL A 114 0.57 4.36 -2.12
C VAL A 114 -0.41 5.14 -1.25
N ARG A 115 -1.69 4.86 -1.42
CA ARG A 115 -2.77 5.39 -0.59
C ARG A 115 -3.21 4.31 0.38
N THR A 116 -3.33 4.64 1.64
CA THR A 116 -3.78 3.68 2.63
C THR A 116 -5.09 4.11 3.25
N LEU A 117 -6.03 3.18 3.35
CA LEU A 117 -7.26 3.32 4.11
C LEU A 117 -7.11 2.52 5.40
N PHE A 118 -7.02 3.25 6.50
CA PHE A 118 -6.92 2.64 7.83
C PHE A 118 -8.12 1.70 8.09
N PRO A 119 -7.93 0.54 8.69
CA PRO A 119 -6.66 0.10 9.27
C PRO A 119 -5.76 -0.74 8.35
N ASN A 120 -6.25 -1.24 7.19
CA ASN A 120 -5.63 -2.40 6.57
C ASN A 120 -5.76 -2.50 5.04
N ILE A 121 -6.01 -1.39 4.37
CA ILE A 121 -6.09 -1.33 2.90
C ILE A 121 -4.96 -0.45 2.37
N ALA A 122 -4.22 -0.95 1.37
CA ALA A 122 -3.28 -0.17 0.59
C ALA A 122 -3.66 -0.21 -0.90
N ILE A 123 -3.57 0.94 -1.57
CA ILE A 123 -3.96 1.13 -2.97
C ILE A 123 -2.76 1.70 -3.72
N SER A 124 -2.30 0.99 -4.73
CA SER A 124 -1.26 1.42 -5.68
C SER A 124 -1.82 1.37 -7.08
N LEU A 125 -1.67 2.46 -7.83
CA LEU A 125 -2.15 2.58 -9.20
C LEU A 125 -0.94 2.88 -10.10
N GLY A 126 -0.48 1.92 -10.86
CA GLY A 126 0.69 2.07 -11.72
C GLY A 126 0.82 0.92 -12.70
N LEU A 127 1.77 0.99 -13.63
CA LEU A 127 2.03 -0.06 -14.63
C LEU A 127 0.79 -0.50 -15.45
N GLY A 128 -0.19 0.40 -15.61
CA GLY A 128 -1.44 0.08 -16.32
C GLY A 128 -2.41 -0.82 -15.56
N ILE A 129 -2.13 -1.13 -14.30
CA ILE A 129 -2.96 -1.97 -13.41
C ILE A 129 -3.02 -1.35 -12.01
N GLY A 130 -4.19 -1.41 -11.38
CA GLY A 130 -4.35 -1.03 -9.97
C GLY A 130 -4.26 -2.27 -9.09
N GLN A 131 -3.53 -2.17 -7.98
CA GLN A 131 -3.51 -3.18 -6.93
C GLN A 131 -4.13 -2.61 -5.65
N ILE A 132 -5.11 -3.35 -5.10
CA ILE A 132 -5.68 -3.05 -3.79
C ILE A 132 -5.34 -4.23 -2.87
N ALA A 133 -4.47 -3.98 -1.89
CA ALA A 133 -4.11 -4.96 -0.88
C ALA A 133 -5.04 -4.81 0.32
N GLN A 134 -5.79 -5.87 0.64
CA GLN A 134 -6.56 -5.99 1.86
C GLN A 134 -5.83 -6.94 2.81
N ILE A 135 -5.19 -6.39 3.85
CA ILE A 135 -4.36 -7.13 4.78
C ILE A 135 -5.21 -7.54 5.97
N LEU A 136 -5.49 -8.83 6.08
CA LEU A 136 -6.35 -9.39 7.12
C LEU A 136 -5.51 -10.09 8.19
N PRO A 137 -5.81 -9.92 9.49
CA PRO A 137 -5.20 -10.72 10.54
C PRO A 137 -5.32 -12.22 10.22
N GLY A 138 -4.25 -12.97 10.45
CA GLY A 138 -4.25 -14.40 10.30
C GLY A 138 -4.93 -15.13 11.47
N LYS A 139 -4.69 -16.43 11.57
CA LYS A 139 -5.25 -17.28 12.64
C LYS A 139 -4.62 -17.02 14.02
N ASP A 140 -3.52 -16.33 14.07
CA ASP A 140 -2.78 -15.96 15.27
C ASP A 140 -2.14 -14.57 15.10
N PRO A 141 -1.63 -13.95 16.18
CA PRO A 141 -1.04 -12.59 16.12
C PRO A 141 0.23 -12.47 15.27
N TYR A 142 0.82 -13.57 14.85
CA TYR A 142 2.08 -13.60 14.13
C TYR A 142 1.93 -13.76 12.62
N THR A 143 0.70 -13.88 12.15
CA THR A 143 0.40 -14.15 10.74
C THR A 143 -0.65 -13.20 10.18
N ASN A 144 -0.63 -13.03 8.86
CA ASN A 144 -1.70 -12.37 8.10
C ASN A 144 -2.08 -13.21 6.88
N SER A 145 -3.24 -12.87 6.31
CA SER A 145 -3.63 -13.28 4.97
C SER A 145 -4.02 -12.03 4.19
N THR A 146 -3.31 -11.75 3.11
CA THR A 146 -3.58 -10.57 2.28
C THR A 146 -4.20 -10.96 0.97
N VAL A 147 -5.32 -10.31 0.65
CA VAL A 147 -5.96 -10.42 -0.65
C VAL A 147 -5.50 -9.25 -1.51
N LEU A 148 -4.79 -9.56 -2.58
CA LEU A 148 -4.36 -8.59 -3.59
C LEU A 148 -5.38 -8.59 -4.72
N HIS A 149 -6.20 -7.54 -4.78
CA HIS A 149 -7.16 -7.35 -5.87
C HIS A 149 -6.50 -6.54 -6.99
N TYR A 150 -6.81 -6.89 -8.24
CA TYR A 150 -6.25 -6.26 -9.43
C TYR A 150 -7.35 -5.71 -10.33
N LEU A 151 -7.18 -4.44 -10.71
CA LEU A 151 -8.10 -3.72 -11.56
C LEU A 151 -7.36 -3.11 -12.74
N ALA A 152 -7.99 -3.05 -13.89
CA ALA A 152 -7.45 -2.36 -15.07
C ALA A 152 -8.36 -1.20 -15.46
N PRO A 153 -7.82 -0.06 -15.95
CA PRO A 153 -8.63 1.08 -16.39
C PRO A 153 -9.64 0.72 -17.48
N LYS A 154 -9.35 -0.33 -18.26
CA LYS A 154 -10.21 -0.83 -19.34
C LYS A 154 -10.25 -2.34 -19.34
N LYS A 155 -11.40 -2.89 -19.76
CA LYS A 155 -11.54 -4.32 -20.01
C LYS A 155 -10.69 -4.72 -21.22
N PRO A 156 -9.85 -5.77 -21.13
CA PRO A 156 -9.07 -6.25 -22.27
C PRO A 156 -9.99 -6.76 -23.39
N ILE A 157 -9.63 -6.47 -24.64
CA ILE A 157 -10.43 -6.79 -25.82
C ILE A 157 -9.84 -7.92 -26.68
N ASN A 158 -8.62 -8.32 -26.40
CA ASN A 158 -7.91 -9.38 -27.12
C ASN A 158 -6.99 -10.16 -26.16
N LYS A 159 -6.41 -11.24 -26.68
CA LYS A 159 -5.54 -12.11 -25.90
C LYS A 159 -4.25 -11.43 -25.44
N GLU A 160 -3.68 -10.58 -26.26
CA GLU A 160 -2.42 -9.87 -25.97
C GLU A 160 -2.59 -8.95 -24.73
N GLU A 161 -3.68 -8.20 -24.69
CA GLU A 161 -4.02 -7.35 -23.53
C GLU A 161 -4.31 -8.17 -22.26
N VAL A 162 -4.92 -9.35 -22.40
CA VAL A 162 -5.11 -10.27 -21.26
C VAL A 162 -3.77 -10.79 -20.76
N ASP A 163 -2.89 -11.24 -21.66
CA ASP A 163 -1.57 -11.77 -21.32
C ASP A 163 -0.70 -10.67 -20.64
N GLU A 164 -0.81 -9.42 -21.06
CA GLU A 164 -0.14 -8.26 -20.44
C GLU A 164 -0.66 -8.00 -19.02
N LEU A 165 -1.98 -8.00 -18.82
CA LEU A 165 -2.56 -7.84 -17.48
C LEU A 165 -2.18 -9.01 -16.56
N ASP A 166 -2.17 -10.23 -17.06
CA ASP A 166 -1.74 -11.41 -16.30
C ASP A 166 -0.27 -11.32 -15.91
N TYR A 167 0.58 -10.82 -16.82
CA TYR A 167 2.00 -10.58 -16.53
C TYR A 167 2.17 -9.54 -15.43
N ASN A 168 1.52 -8.37 -15.54
CA ASN A 168 1.63 -7.30 -14.56
C ASN A 168 1.05 -7.72 -13.19
N MET A 169 -0.08 -8.43 -13.17
CA MET A 169 -0.65 -8.99 -11.95
C MET A 169 0.31 -9.95 -11.25
N ASN A 170 0.93 -10.86 -12.01
CA ASN A 170 1.87 -11.83 -11.46
C ASN A 170 3.15 -11.14 -10.99
N PHE A 171 3.69 -10.20 -11.77
CA PHE A 171 4.86 -9.41 -11.39
C PHE A 171 4.64 -8.69 -10.05
N LEU A 172 3.55 -7.93 -9.92
CA LEU A 172 3.25 -7.22 -8.67
C LEU A 172 3.01 -8.18 -7.50
N ARG A 173 2.34 -9.33 -7.74
CA ARG A 173 2.18 -10.36 -6.71
C ARG A 173 3.54 -10.89 -6.26
N ASP A 174 4.47 -11.18 -7.19
CA ASP A 174 5.78 -11.76 -6.89
C ASP A 174 6.65 -10.76 -6.14
N VAL A 175 6.65 -9.47 -6.52
CA VAL A 175 7.32 -8.40 -5.77
C VAL A 175 6.84 -8.39 -4.32
N VAL A 176 5.53 -8.31 -4.07
CA VAL A 176 5.01 -8.27 -2.69
C VAL A 176 5.29 -9.57 -1.94
N ASN A 177 5.10 -10.74 -2.57
CA ASN A 177 5.27 -12.04 -1.90
C ASN A 177 6.72 -12.39 -1.62
N ASP A 178 7.59 -12.23 -2.61
CA ASP A 178 8.95 -12.76 -2.59
C ASP A 178 9.99 -11.75 -2.06
N GLU A 179 9.63 -10.48 -1.99
CA GLU A 179 10.49 -9.41 -1.52
C GLU A 179 9.97 -8.84 -0.19
N ASP A 180 8.78 -8.19 -0.16
CA ASP A 180 8.23 -7.59 1.06
C ASP A 180 7.88 -8.61 2.14
N TYR A 181 7.14 -9.65 1.76
CA TYR A 181 6.58 -10.61 2.73
C TYR A 181 7.64 -11.52 3.29
N LEU A 182 8.65 -11.90 2.51
CA LEU A 182 9.81 -12.64 3.03
C LEU A 182 10.59 -11.79 4.05
N LEU A 183 10.82 -10.50 3.75
CA LEU A 183 11.45 -9.57 4.70
C LEU A 183 10.62 -9.46 5.99
N GLY A 184 9.30 -9.28 5.87
CA GLY A 184 8.39 -9.22 7.00
C GLY A 184 8.42 -10.48 7.88
N ILE A 185 8.53 -11.66 7.28
CA ILE A 185 8.69 -12.95 8.00
C ILE A 185 10.00 -12.99 8.79
N GLU A 186 11.11 -12.50 8.23
CA GLU A 186 12.39 -12.43 8.94
C GLU A 186 12.33 -11.42 10.11
N ILE A 187 11.70 -10.26 9.91
CA ILE A 187 11.43 -9.30 10.99
C ILE A 187 10.61 -9.95 12.10
N GLN A 188 9.56 -10.69 11.77
CA GLN A 188 8.73 -11.41 12.76
C GLN A 188 9.53 -12.42 13.56
N LYS A 189 10.43 -13.15 12.94
CA LYS A 189 11.34 -14.08 13.63
C LYS A 189 12.23 -13.34 14.65
N GLY A 190 12.76 -12.19 14.23
CA GLY A 190 13.55 -11.32 15.12
C GLY A 190 12.76 -10.86 16.34
N LEU A 191 11.52 -10.39 16.15
CA LEU A 191 10.62 -9.96 17.23
C LEU A 191 10.26 -11.12 18.17
N ASN A 192 10.03 -12.31 17.64
CA ASN A 192 9.70 -13.49 18.45
C ASN A 192 10.87 -13.96 19.32
N SER A 193 12.11 -13.52 19.04
CA SER A 193 13.28 -13.86 19.87
C SER A 193 13.30 -13.13 21.22
N ASN A 194 12.40 -12.14 21.42
CA ASN A 194 12.37 -11.25 22.59
C ASN A 194 13.71 -10.53 22.85
N SER A 195 14.53 -10.38 21.82
CA SER A 195 15.83 -9.67 21.92
C SER A 195 15.64 -8.13 21.98
N ASN A 196 14.51 -7.64 21.48
CA ASN A 196 14.14 -6.24 21.47
C ASN A 196 12.70 -6.08 21.96
N ASP A 197 12.49 -5.17 22.89
CA ASP A 197 11.17 -4.86 23.44
C ASP A 197 10.38 -3.86 22.58
N SER A 198 10.99 -3.31 21.53
CA SER A 198 10.38 -2.26 20.70
C SER A 198 10.93 -2.27 19.27
N VAL A 199 10.13 -1.78 18.34
CA VAL A 199 10.53 -1.44 16.98
C VAL A 199 10.83 0.05 16.93
N LEU A 200 11.95 0.43 16.29
CA LEU A 200 12.34 1.82 16.12
C LEU A 200 12.01 2.26 14.69
N PHE A 201 11.13 3.24 14.56
CA PHE A 201 10.89 3.94 13.29
C PHE A 201 11.80 5.15 13.18
N GLY A 202 12.48 5.28 12.05
CA GLY A 202 13.36 6.38 11.76
C GLY A 202 12.60 7.72 11.58
N ARG A 203 13.35 8.81 11.57
CA ARG A 203 12.78 10.17 11.47
C ARG A 203 11.94 10.37 10.19
N ASN A 204 12.31 9.73 9.10
CA ASN A 204 11.62 9.88 7.81
C ASN A 204 10.52 8.83 7.59
N GLU A 205 10.36 7.86 8.48
CA GLU A 205 9.30 6.85 8.44
C GLU A 205 8.00 7.39 9.09
N ARG A 206 7.58 8.57 8.65
CA ARG A 206 6.41 9.26 9.21
C ARG A 206 5.13 8.47 9.01
N GLY A 207 5.01 7.72 7.92
CA GLY A 207 3.87 6.86 7.64
C GLY A 207 3.67 5.82 8.74
N ASN A 208 4.74 5.10 9.08
CA ASN A 208 4.75 4.10 10.14
C ASN A 208 4.44 4.71 11.51
N GLN A 209 5.14 5.79 11.89
CA GLN A 209 4.89 6.47 13.15
C GLN A 209 3.43 6.92 13.29
N PHE A 210 2.85 7.44 12.21
CA PHE A 210 1.49 7.93 12.20
C PHE A 210 0.47 6.78 12.27
N PHE A 211 0.68 5.72 11.50
CA PHE A 211 -0.16 4.53 11.51
C PHE A 211 -0.23 3.91 12.91
N HIS A 212 0.92 3.65 13.55
CA HIS A 212 0.97 3.05 14.87
C HIS A 212 0.32 3.94 15.94
N LYS A 213 0.47 5.27 15.83
CA LYS A 213 -0.25 6.20 16.72
C LYS A 213 -1.78 6.04 16.63
N TYR A 214 -2.32 5.83 15.43
CA TYR A 214 -3.75 5.57 15.27
C TYR A 214 -4.14 4.17 15.71
N VAL A 215 -3.28 3.17 15.51
CA VAL A 215 -3.52 1.82 16.06
C VAL A 215 -3.67 1.90 17.58
N ASP A 216 -2.75 2.57 18.28
CA ASP A 216 -2.80 2.75 19.72
C ASP A 216 -4.08 3.49 20.15
N TYR A 217 -4.41 4.58 19.46
CA TYR A 217 -5.62 5.38 19.75
C TYR A 217 -6.93 4.58 19.64
N TYR A 218 -7.02 3.59 18.77
CA TYR A 218 -8.23 2.78 18.58
C TYR A 218 -8.26 1.52 19.44
N ILE A 219 -7.14 1.14 20.07
CA ILE A 219 -7.06 -0.01 20.98
C ILE A 219 -7.36 0.42 22.43
N ASP A 220 -6.92 1.63 22.83
CA ASP A 220 -7.18 2.23 24.15
C ASP A 220 -8.65 2.73 24.27
#